data_3bcefdeb20ce993972653b7a63e75339
#
_entry.id   3bcefdeb20ce993972653b7a63e75339
#
_cell.length_a   1.000
_cell.length_b   1.000
_cell.length_c   1.000
_cell.angle_alpha   90.00
_cell.angle_beta   90.00
_cell.angle_gamma   90.00
#
_symmetry.space_group_name_H-M   'P 1'
#
loop_
_entity.id
_entity.type
_entity.pdbx_description
1 polymer ?
#
loop_
_entity_poly.entity_id
_entity_poly.type
_entity_poly.pdbx_seq_one_letter_code
_entity_poly.pdbx_strand_id
1 'polypeptide(L)'
;INIMNKFNKIVAIEPVSLIPEYEEKLKTLADEVVMYGDIPTDDDVIANRIGDADCVLLSYTSRLTAEAMAKCPNIKYVGMCCSLYSPESANVDIRYAEAHGIKVTGIRDYGDEGVVEYVVSELVRCLHGFGQPSWETMPREITGLKVGVVGLGKSGGMIADAMKFFGAEIAYFARGEKQAAAEK
;
A
#
# COMPACT_ATOMS: atom_id res chain seq x y z
N ILE A 1 -27.13 13.09 -14.31
CA ILE A 1 -25.81 12.94 -14.88
C ILE A 1 -24.91 13.80 -14.01
N ASN A 2 -24.20 13.20 -13.04
CA ASN A 2 -23.15 13.91 -12.32
C ASN A 2 -22.03 14.20 -13.31
N ILE A 3 -21.91 15.45 -13.71
CA ILE A 3 -20.72 15.96 -14.39
C ILE A 3 -19.62 15.92 -13.31
N MET A 4 -18.82 14.84 -13.28
CA MET A 4 -17.59 14.87 -12.47
C MET A 4 -16.76 16.03 -13.03
N ASN A 5 -16.49 17.03 -12.19
CA ASN A 5 -15.56 18.08 -12.54
C ASN A 5 -14.21 17.41 -12.81
N LYS A 6 -13.72 17.53 -14.04
CA LYS A 6 -12.36 17.09 -14.39
C LYS A 6 -11.34 17.95 -13.66
N PHE A 7 -10.18 17.40 -13.39
CA PHE A 7 -9.02 18.17 -13.03
C PHE A 7 -8.51 18.94 -14.26
N ASN A 8 -7.85 20.07 -14.04
CA ASN A 8 -7.15 20.74 -15.11
C ASN A 8 -5.92 19.94 -15.52
N LYS A 9 -5.14 19.53 -14.50
CA LYS A 9 -3.91 18.78 -14.74
C LYS A 9 -3.66 17.76 -13.63
N ILE A 10 -3.39 16.52 -14.03
CA ILE A 10 -2.91 15.45 -13.15
C ILE A 10 -1.42 15.27 -13.39
N VAL A 11 -0.64 15.26 -12.32
CA VAL A 11 0.78 14.94 -12.36
C VAL A 11 1.09 13.76 -11.48
N ALA A 12 1.62 12.67 -12.05
CA ALA A 12 2.29 11.62 -11.30
C ALA A 12 3.76 12.00 -11.15
N ILE A 13 4.18 12.38 -9.94
CA ILE A 13 5.53 12.90 -9.66
C ILE A 13 6.63 11.86 -9.73
N GLU A 14 6.26 10.59 -9.77
CA GLU A 14 7.12 9.40 -9.82
C GLU A 14 6.38 8.25 -10.50
N PRO A 15 7.02 7.08 -10.76
CA PRO A 15 6.34 5.92 -11.29
C PRO A 15 5.23 5.42 -10.35
N VAL A 16 3.98 5.39 -10.83
CA VAL A 16 2.82 4.90 -10.09
C VAL A 16 2.34 3.53 -10.57
N SER A 17 3.03 2.94 -11.53
CA SER A 17 2.86 1.57 -12.03
C SER A 17 1.42 1.20 -12.41
N LEU A 18 0.71 2.12 -13.06
CA LEU A 18 -0.61 1.83 -13.60
C LEU A 18 -0.51 0.87 -14.79
N ILE A 19 -1.48 -0.03 -14.90
CA ILE A 19 -1.63 -0.81 -16.12
C ILE A 19 -2.23 0.06 -17.24
N PRO A 20 -1.97 -0.24 -18.52
CA PRO A 20 -2.35 0.63 -19.64
C PRO A 20 -3.82 1.04 -19.67
N GLU A 21 -4.73 0.14 -19.31
CA GLU A 21 -6.17 0.43 -19.23
C GLU A 21 -6.48 1.59 -18.28
N TYR A 22 -5.82 1.61 -17.11
CA TYR A 22 -6.04 2.67 -16.12
C TYR A 22 -5.29 3.95 -16.45
N GLU A 23 -4.18 3.90 -17.17
CA GLU A 23 -3.55 5.10 -17.73
C GLU A 23 -4.49 5.80 -18.72
N GLU A 24 -5.13 5.06 -19.62
CA GLU A 24 -6.12 5.61 -20.54
C GLU A 24 -7.33 6.19 -19.79
N LYS A 25 -7.79 5.50 -18.76
CA LYS A 25 -8.87 6.01 -17.91
C LYS A 25 -8.46 7.30 -17.19
N LEU A 26 -7.22 7.40 -16.70
CA LEU A 26 -6.71 8.59 -16.04
C LEU A 26 -6.78 9.81 -16.97
N LYS A 27 -6.45 9.65 -18.26
CA LYS A 27 -6.54 10.72 -19.28
C LYS A 27 -7.97 11.26 -19.47
N THR A 28 -8.99 10.50 -19.09
CA THR A 28 -10.37 10.99 -19.15
C THR A 28 -10.76 11.88 -17.97
N LEU A 29 -9.95 11.90 -16.89
CA LEU A 29 -10.24 12.60 -15.64
C LEU A 29 -9.61 13.99 -15.56
N ALA A 30 -8.76 14.37 -16.52
CA ALA A 30 -8.12 15.67 -16.60
C ALA A 30 -7.99 16.14 -18.04
N ASP A 31 -7.71 17.45 -18.21
CA ASP A 31 -7.42 18.02 -19.53
C ASP A 31 -5.96 17.73 -19.93
N GLU A 32 -5.06 17.66 -18.94
CA GLU A 32 -3.65 17.30 -19.13
C GLU A 32 -3.25 16.24 -18.10
N VAL A 33 -2.47 15.22 -18.53
CA VAL A 33 -1.89 14.20 -17.65
C VAL A 33 -0.40 14.09 -17.95
N VAL A 34 0.43 14.30 -16.94
CA VAL A 34 1.88 14.13 -17.00
C VAL A 34 2.31 13.04 -16.05
N MET A 35 3.09 12.08 -16.52
CA MET A 35 3.58 10.96 -15.71
C MET A 35 5.10 10.88 -15.80
N TYR A 36 5.79 11.05 -14.69
CA TYR A 36 7.24 10.91 -14.62
C TYR A 36 7.64 9.46 -14.41
N GLY A 37 8.66 9.02 -15.13
CA GLY A 37 9.16 7.65 -15.09
C GLY A 37 10.36 7.42 -14.16
N ASP A 38 10.77 8.44 -13.41
CA ASP A 38 11.89 8.42 -12.47
C ASP A 38 11.51 9.03 -11.13
N ILE A 39 12.26 8.70 -10.08
CA ILE A 39 12.02 9.19 -8.72
C ILE A 39 12.65 10.58 -8.56
N PRO A 40 11.91 11.59 -8.06
CA PRO A 40 12.44 12.93 -7.82
C PRO A 40 13.47 12.91 -6.68
N THR A 41 14.48 13.76 -6.77
CA THR A 41 15.61 13.79 -5.84
C THR A 41 15.34 14.60 -4.57
N ASP A 42 14.48 15.61 -4.66
CA ASP A 42 14.22 16.59 -3.59
C ASP A 42 12.89 17.33 -3.80
N ASP A 43 12.53 18.17 -2.83
CA ASP A 43 11.28 18.94 -2.81
C ASP A 43 11.20 19.98 -3.92
N ASP A 44 12.31 20.54 -4.39
CA ASP A 44 12.33 21.49 -5.49
C ASP A 44 12.00 20.80 -6.81
N VAL A 45 12.55 19.61 -7.03
CA VAL A 45 12.21 18.78 -8.19
C VAL A 45 10.74 18.37 -8.13
N ILE A 46 10.24 17.96 -6.95
CA ILE A 46 8.82 17.63 -6.76
C ILE A 46 7.94 18.82 -7.10
N ALA A 47 8.21 19.98 -6.53
CA ALA A 47 7.43 21.20 -6.79
C ALA A 47 7.47 21.62 -8.26
N ASN A 48 8.62 21.51 -8.93
CA ASN A 48 8.76 21.79 -10.35
C ASN A 48 7.95 20.82 -11.23
N ARG A 49 7.90 19.52 -10.85
CA ARG A 49 7.08 18.52 -11.55
C ARG A 49 5.59 18.81 -11.40
N ILE A 50 5.16 19.19 -10.20
CA ILE A 50 3.76 19.52 -9.91
C ILE A 50 3.36 20.78 -10.67
N GLY A 51 4.16 21.85 -10.57
CA GLY A 51 3.89 23.12 -11.25
C GLY A 51 2.50 23.67 -10.91
N ASP A 52 1.66 23.79 -11.92
CA ASP A 52 0.29 24.31 -11.84
C ASP A 52 -0.79 23.23 -11.67
N ALA A 53 -0.42 21.98 -11.49
CA ALA A 53 -1.36 20.87 -11.37
C ALA A 53 -2.28 21.00 -10.16
N ASP A 54 -3.53 20.61 -10.33
CA ASP A 54 -4.54 20.55 -9.27
C ASP A 54 -4.78 19.13 -8.71
N CYS A 55 -4.17 18.12 -9.35
CA CYS A 55 -4.15 16.73 -8.86
C CYS A 55 -2.74 16.17 -8.93
N VAL A 56 -2.29 15.58 -7.82
CA VAL A 56 -0.96 14.95 -7.70
C VAL A 56 -1.14 13.47 -7.39
N LEU A 57 -0.40 12.63 -8.08
CA LEU A 57 -0.28 11.20 -7.80
C LEU A 57 1.15 10.87 -7.39
N LEU A 58 1.29 10.02 -6.39
CA LEU A 58 2.58 9.47 -5.99
C LEU A 58 2.42 8.04 -5.47
N SER A 59 3.50 7.28 -5.50
CA SER A 59 3.61 5.97 -4.89
C SER A 59 4.29 6.08 -3.50
N TYR A 60 5.00 5.05 -3.08
CA TYR A 60 5.65 4.99 -1.75
C TYR A 60 7.12 5.43 -1.77
N THR A 61 7.69 5.70 -2.94
CA THR A 61 9.12 5.99 -3.11
C THR A 61 9.47 7.46 -2.89
N SER A 62 8.51 8.37 -3.03
CA SER A 62 8.69 9.79 -2.74
C SER A 62 7.89 10.23 -1.52
N ARG A 63 8.29 11.37 -0.96
CA ARG A 63 7.56 12.04 0.11
C ARG A 63 7.09 13.41 -0.36
N LEU A 64 5.79 13.67 -0.23
CA LEU A 64 5.21 14.99 -0.51
C LEU A 64 5.11 15.79 0.79
N THR A 65 6.07 16.68 0.98
CA THR A 65 6.23 17.49 2.19
C THR A 65 5.33 18.73 2.17
N ALA A 66 5.14 19.35 3.34
CA ALA A 66 4.49 20.65 3.47
C ALA A 66 5.22 21.73 2.62
N GLU A 67 6.57 21.68 2.58
CA GLU A 67 7.39 22.65 1.81
C GLU A 67 7.16 22.52 0.31
N ALA A 68 7.10 21.31 -0.21
CA ALA A 68 6.79 21.09 -1.63
C ALA A 68 5.36 21.53 -1.97
N MET A 69 4.37 21.18 -1.14
CA MET A 69 2.98 21.59 -1.36
C MET A 69 2.79 23.11 -1.28
N ALA A 70 3.50 23.78 -0.37
CA ALA A 70 3.43 25.25 -0.22
C ALA A 70 3.87 26.00 -1.49
N LYS A 71 4.75 25.40 -2.29
CA LYS A 71 5.17 25.96 -3.59
C LYS A 71 4.15 25.73 -4.71
N CYS A 72 3.13 24.91 -4.48
CA CYS A 72 2.15 24.47 -5.48
C CYS A 72 0.71 24.79 -5.03
N PRO A 73 0.28 26.06 -5.04
CA PRO A 73 -0.98 26.48 -4.42
C PRO A 73 -2.25 25.98 -5.13
N ASN A 74 -2.11 25.39 -6.31
CA ASN A 74 -3.25 24.91 -7.10
C ASN A 74 -3.70 23.49 -6.70
N ILE A 75 -2.91 22.76 -5.91
CA ILE A 75 -3.23 21.39 -5.51
C ILE A 75 -4.57 21.37 -4.76
N LYS A 76 -5.48 20.53 -5.23
CA LYS A 76 -6.78 20.24 -4.59
C LYS A 76 -6.87 18.80 -4.11
N TYR A 77 -6.15 17.90 -4.78
CA TYR A 77 -6.22 16.48 -4.52
C TYR A 77 -4.86 15.81 -4.62
N VAL A 78 -4.60 14.92 -3.69
CA VAL A 78 -3.43 14.01 -3.72
C VAL A 78 -3.92 12.57 -3.64
N GLY A 79 -3.60 11.79 -4.66
CA GLY A 79 -3.84 10.35 -4.71
C GLY A 79 -2.57 9.57 -4.37
N MET A 80 -2.55 8.92 -3.22
CA MET A 80 -1.48 7.99 -2.86
C MET A 80 -1.76 6.64 -3.51
N CYS A 81 -0.98 6.27 -4.52
CA CYS A 81 -1.01 4.95 -5.16
C CYS A 81 -0.29 3.90 -4.30
N CYS A 82 -0.45 4.01 -3.00
CA CYS A 82 0.10 3.16 -1.96
C CYS A 82 -0.78 3.19 -0.71
N SER A 83 -0.40 2.44 0.31
CA SER A 83 -1.18 2.30 1.53
C SER A 83 -1.25 3.60 2.34
N LEU A 84 -2.45 3.94 2.81
CA LEU A 84 -2.68 5.01 3.77
C LEU A 84 -3.43 4.45 4.97
N TYR A 85 -2.74 4.23 6.09
CA TYR A 85 -3.34 3.71 7.33
C TYR A 85 -3.57 4.79 8.38
N SER A 86 -2.64 5.73 8.51
CA SER A 86 -2.76 6.86 9.42
C SER A 86 -1.96 8.06 8.91
N PRO A 87 -2.25 9.28 9.38
CA PRO A 87 -1.45 10.46 9.02
C PRO A 87 0.06 10.30 9.31
N GLU A 88 0.40 9.61 10.40
CA GLU A 88 1.78 9.42 10.84
C GLU A 88 2.55 8.43 9.94
N SER A 89 1.85 7.50 9.32
CA SER A 89 2.43 6.50 8.41
C SER A 89 2.46 6.96 6.94
N ALA A 90 1.83 8.08 6.63
CA ALA A 90 1.74 8.59 5.27
C ALA A 90 3.07 9.18 4.78
N ASN A 91 3.36 9.02 3.50
CA ASN A 91 4.44 9.75 2.82
C ASN A 91 3.98 11.08 2.23
N VAL A 92 2.82 11.56 2.64
CA VAL A 92 2.27 12.90 2.39
C VAL A 92 2.07 13.60 3.73
N ASP A 93 2.38 14.87 3.84
CA ASP A 93 2.04 15.66 5.04
C ASP A 93 0.53 15.92 5.06
N ILE A 94 -0.18 14.96 5.69
CA ILE A 94 -1.64 14.97 5.78
C ILE A 94 -2.15 16.19 6.55
N ARG A 95 -1.44 16.59 7.61
CA ARG A 95 -1.86 17.74 8.44
C ARG A 95 -1.78 19.05 7.69
N TYR A 96 -0.71 19.22 6.92
CA TYR A 96 -0.59 20.39 6.03
C TYR A 96 -1.70 20.38 4.98
N ALA A 97 -1.91 19.24 4.32
CA ALA A 97 -2.92 19.10 3.28
C ALA A 97 -4.32 19.44 3.80
N GLU A 98 -4.74 18.88 4.94
CA GLU A 98 -6.03 19.17 5.58
C GLU A 98 -6.19 20.65 5.93
N ALA A 99 -5.16 21.27 6.51
CA ALA A 99 -5.18 22.69 6.88
C ALA A 99 -5.34 23.62 5.66
N HIS A 100 -4.96 23.16 4.46
CA HIS A 100 -5.03 23.92 3.20
C HIS A 100 -6.14 23.45 2.26
N GLY A 101 -7.08 22.60 2.74
CA GLY A 101 -8.20 22.12 1.96
C GLY A 101 -7.84 21.15 0.84
N ILE A 102 -6.65 20.55 0.89
CA ILE A 102 -6.18 19.54 -0.06
C ILE A 102 -6.72 18.18 0.41
N LYS A 103 -7.49 17.51 -0.44
CA LYS A 103 -8.00 16.16 -0.15
C LYS A 103 -6.93 15.12 -0.46
N VAL A 104 -6.58 14.29 0.52
CA VAL A 104 -5.66 13.16 0.35
C VAL A 104 -6.41 11.85 0.47
N THR A 105 -6.17 10.94 -0.45
CA THR A 105 -6.68 9.56 -0.37
C THR A 105 -5.56 8.58 -0.66
N GLY A 106 -5.68 7.40 -0.10
CA GLY A 106 -4.77 6.28 -0.35
C GLY A 106 -5.53 4.97 -0.39
N ILE A 107 -4.79 3.86 -0.52
CA ILE A 107 -5.35 2.54 -0.70
C ILE A 107 -5.24 1.77 0.62
N ARG A 108 -6.22 0.91 0.90
CA ARG A 108 -6.21 -0.02 2.03
C ARG A 108 -6.68 -1.39 1.58
N ASP A 109 -6.27 -2.39 2.32
CA ASP A 109 -6.80 -3.76 2.23
C ASP A 109 -6.74 -4.31 0.80
N TYR A 110 -5.55 -4.25 0.20
CA TYR A 110 -5.28 -4.79 -1.13
C TYR A 110 -4.10 -5.78 -1.09
N GLY A 111 -4.22 -6.87 -1.85
CA GLY A 111 -3.15 -7.87 -1.98
C GLY A 111 -2.92 -8.74 -0.74
N ASP A 112 -3.79 -8.67 0.28
CA ASP A 112 -3.66 -9.47 1.51
C ASP A 112 -3.79 -10.97 1.21
N GLU A 113 -4.68 -11.34 0.32
CA GLU A 113 -4.87 -12.71 -0.14
C GLU A 113 -3.60 -13.27 -0.78
N GLY A 114 -2.96 -12.50 -1.66
CA GLY A 114 -1.70 -12.89 -2.31
C GLY A 114 -0.56 -13.08 -1.31
N VAL A 115 -0.53 -12.28 -0.23
CA VAL A 115 0.44 -12.47 0.87
C VAL A 115 0.19 -13.79 1.58
N VAL A 116 -1.07 -14.14 1.86
CA VAL A 116 -1.42 -15.42 2.48
C VAL A 116 -1.03 -16.59 1.60
N GLU A 117 -1.37 -16.53 0.31
CA GLU A 117 -1.01 -17.56 -0.67
C GLU A 117 0.49 -17.77 -0.74
N TYR A 118 1.27 -16.68 -0.79
CA TYR A 118 2.72 -16.75 -0.79
C TYR A 118 3.27 -17.43 0.47
N VAL A 119 2.81 -17.01 1.66
CA VAL A 119 3.28 -17.59 2.93
C VAL A 119 2.94 -19.06 3.02
N VAL A 120 1.71 -19.46 2.67
CA VAL A 120 1.28 -20.87 2.68
C VAL A 120 2.12 -21.69 1.70
N SER A 121 2.28 -21.20 0.48
CA SER A 121 3.03 -21.92 -0.57
C SER A 121 4.49 -22.12 -0.19
N GLU A 122 5.17 -21.09 0.34
CA GLU A 122 6.57 -21.18 0.74
C GLU A 122 6.75 -22.06 1.98
N LEU A 123 5.82 -22.02 2.93
CA LEU A 123 5.86 -22.89 4.10
C LEU A 123 5.71 -24.37 3.68
N VAL A 124 4.72 -24.68 2.84
CA VAL A 124 4.51 -26.05 2.32
C VAL A 124 5.74 -26.50 1.55
N ARG A 125 6.27 -25.65 0.65
CA ARG A 125 7.48 -25.97 -0.10
C ARG A 125 8.66 -26.30 0.79
N CYS A 126 8.85 -25.52 1.85
CA CYS A 126 9.93 -25.72 2.82
C CYS A 126 9.74 -27.00 3.66
N LEU A 127 8.53 -27.26 4.16
CA LEU A 127 8.21 -28.40 5.00
C LEU A 127 8.28 -29.75 4.25
N HIS A 128 7.85 -29.76 2.98
CA HIS A 128 7.84 -30.94 2.15
C HIS A 128 9.14 -31.15 1.36
N GLY A 129 10.05 -30.18 1.38
CA GLY A 129 11.33 -30.27 0.66
C GLY A 129 11.20 -30.12 -0.85
N PHE A 130 10.17 -29.45 -1.34
CA PHE A 130 10.01 -29.10 -2.76
C PHE A 130 10.94 -27.94 -3.16
N GLY A 131 12.18 -28.24 -3.37
CA GLY A 131 13.24 -27.28 -3.67
C GLY A 131 14.24 -27.18 -2.51
N GLN A 132 15.27 -26.38 -2.70
CA GLN A 132 16.35 -26.24 -1.72
C GLN A 132 16.25 -24.86 -1.02
N PRO A 133 16.53 -24.80 0.27
CA PRO A 133 16.69 -25.88 1.25
C PRO A 133 15.34 -26.39 1.78
N SER A 134 15.28 -27.64 2.21
CA SER A 134 14.17 -28.17 3.00
C SER A 134 14.35 -27.83 4.49
N TRP A 135 13.27 -27.79 5.23
CA TRP A 135 13.27 -27.52 6.67
C TRP A 135 14.04 -28.59 7.47
N GLU A 136 13.76 -29.85 7.15
CA GLU A 136 14.38 -31.02 7.79
C GLU A 136 14.65 -32.13 6.77
N THR A 137 15.30 -33.18 7.21
CA THR A 137 15.61 -34.36 6.38
C THR A 137 14.36 -35.11 5.92
N MET A 138 13.32 -35.15 6.75
CA MET A 138 12.03 -35.78 6.45
C MET A 138 10.95 -34.71 6.24
N PRO A 139 10.03 -34.91 5.28
CA PRO A 139 8.90 -34.04 5.09
C PRO A 139 8.04 -33.90 6.36
N ARG A 140 7.54 -32.71 6.60
CA ARG A 140 6.60 -32.41 7.69
C ARG A 140 5.33 -31.79 7.15
N GLU A 141 4.25 -31.96 7.89
CA GLU A 141 2.96 -31.33 7.64
C GLU A 141 2.82 -30.05 8.47
N ILE A 142 1.90 -29.17 8.07
CA ILE A 142 1.53 -28.00 8.87
C ILE A 142 0.77 -28.44 10.13
N THR A 143 0.02 -29.55 10.07
CA THR A 143 -0.71 -30.11 11.19
C THR A 143 0.21 -30.33 12.40
N GLY A 144 -0.18 -29.75 13.53
CA GLY A 144 0.56 -29.84 14.79
C GLY A 144 1.80 -28.93 14.89
N LEU A 145 2.07 -28.12 13.89
CA LEU A 145 3.11 -27.07 14.03
C LEU A 145 2.69 -26.01 15.04
N LYS A 146 3.68 -25.48 15.76
CA LYS A 146 3.52 -24.28 16.57
C LYS A 146 3.94 -23.07 15.76
N VAL A 147 2.98 -22.23 15.40
CA VAL A 147 3.20 -21.05 14.55
C VAL A 147 3.00 -19.79 15.36
N GLY A 148 4.05 -18.96 15.43
CA GLY A 148 4.00 -17.62 16.02
C GLY A 148 3.76 -16.55 14.97
N VAL A 149 2.72 -15.73 15.13
CA VAL A 149 2.41 -14.61 14.25
C VAL A 149 2.73 -13.29 14.95
N VAL A 150 3.70 -12.55 14.43
CA VAL A 150 4.05 -11.23 14.95
C VAL A 150 3.34 -10.17 14.11
N GLY A 151 2.34 -9.53 14.73
CA GLY A 151 1.47 -8.57 14.05
C GLY A 151 0.18 -9.22 13.56
N LEU A 152 -0.92 -9.04 14.32
CA LEU A 152 -2.24 -9.57 14.00
C LEU A 152 -3.13 -8.47 13.38
N GLY A 153 -2.65 -7.89 12.27
CA GLY A 153 -3.43 -7.04 11.37
C GLY A 153 -4.25 -7.89 10.39
N LYS A 154 -4.67 -7.32 9.25
CA LYS A 154 -5.46 -8.05 8.25
C LYS A 154 -4.69 -9.25 7.70
N SER A 155 -3.53 -9.06 7.09
CA SER A 155 -2.71 -10.15 6.53
C SER A 155 -2.30 -11.17 7.60
N GLY A 156 -1.83 -10.72 8.77
CA GLY A 156 -1.43 -11.62 9.86
C GLY A 156 -2.60 -12.44 10.42
N GLY A 157 -3.79 -11.85 10.50
CA GLY A 157 -5.02 -12.55 10.88
C GLY A 157 -5.41 -13.63 9.86
N MET A 158 -5.38 -13.30 8.58
CA MET A 158 -5.67 -14.25 7.50
C MET A 158 -4.65 -15.41 7.46
N ILE A 159 -3.36 -15.12 7.69
CA ILE A 159 -2.32 -16.16 7.80
C ILE A 159 -2.58 -17.07 9.00
N ALA A 160 -2.92 -16.48 10.16
CA ALA A 160 -3.26 -17.27 11.35
C ALA A 160 -4.47 -18.20 11.12
N ASP A 161 -5.53 -17.67 10.47
CA ASP A 161 -6.71 -18.45 10.11
C ASP A 161 -6.36 -19.59 9.13
N ALA A 162 -5.53 -19.32 8.11
CA ALA A 162 -5.07 -20.34 7.15
C ALA A 162 -4.24 -21.45 7.85
N MET A 163 -3.29 -21.07 8.70
CA MET A 163 -2.48 -22.04 9.44
C MET A 163 -3.33 -22.88 10.40
N LYS A 164 -4.29 -22.27 11.08
CA LYS A 164 -5.25 -22.98 11.94
C LYS A 164 -6.11 -23.95 11.14
N PHE A 165 -6.58 -23.56 9.95
CA PHE A 165 -7.32 -24.45 9.06
C PHE A 165 -6.51 -25.71 8.72
N PHE A 166 -5.20 -25.61 8.54
CA PHE A 166 -4.29 -26.74 8.33
C PHE A 166 -3.90 -27.48 9.61
N GLY A 167 -4.45 -27.10 10.77
CA GLY A 167 -4.24 -27.81 12.04
C GLY A 167 -2.99 -27.39 12.82
N ALA A 168 -2.45 -26.21 12.57
CA ALA A 168 -1.39 -25.64 13.39
C ALA A 168 -1.92 -25.09 14.72
N GLU A 169 -1.07 -25.08 15.75
CA GLU A 169 -1.28 -24.36 17.01
C GLU A 169 -0.78 -22.92 16.84
N ILE A 170 -1.65 -21.92 17.04
CA ILE A 170 -1.32 -20.53 16.80
C ILE A 170 -1.06 -19.78 18.10
N ALA A 171 0.07 -19.07 18.15
CA ALA A 171 0.33 -18.01 19.11
C ALA A 171 0.56 -16.69 18.36
N TYR A 172 0.20 -15.55 18.94
CA TYR A 172 0.44 -14.27 18.28
C TYR A 172 0.98 -13.21 19.25
N PHE A 173 1.66 -12.21 18.68
CA PHE A 173 2.03 -10.99 19.36
C PHE A 173 1.47 -9.78 18.58
N ALA A 174 0.77 -8.88 19.28
CA ALA A 174 0.22 -7.65 18.73
C ALA A 174 0.38 -6.49 19.72
N ARG A 175 0.43 -5.26 19.22
CA ARG A 175 0.58 -4.04 20.04
C ARG A 175 -0.64 -3.73 20.93
N GLY A 176 -1.78 -4.37 20.72
CA GLY A 176 -2.98 -4.22 21.52
C GLY A 176 -3.71 -5.55 21.64
N GLU A 177 -4.58 -5.67 22.63
CA GLU A 177 -5.40 -6.86 22.82
C GLU A 177 -6.29 -7.10 21.59
N LYS A 178 -6.30 -8.34 21.12
CA LYS A 178 -7.15 -8.85 20.04
C LYS A 178 -8.10 -9.89 20.58
N GLN A 179 -9.01 -9.46 21.44
CA GLN A 179 -9.91 -10.34 22.20
C GLN A 179 -10.68 -11.32 21.30
N ALA A 180 -11.20 -10.84 20.15
CA ALA A 180 -11.88 -11.69 19.17
C ALA A 180 -10.97 -12.74 18.50
N ALA A 181 -9.65 -12.60 18.57
CA ALA A 181 -8.71 -13.58 18.03
C ALA A 181 -8.26 -14.60 19.08
N ALA A 182 -8.30 -14.24 20.37
CA ALA A 182 -7.99 -15.15 21.48
C ALA A 182 -9.12 -16.19 21.72
N GLU A 183 -10.32 -15.89 21.25
CA GLU A 183 -11.50 -16.77 21.38
C GLU A 183 -11.68 -17.74 20.19
N LYS A 184 -10.89 -17.57 19.13
CA LYS A 184 -10.90 -18.44 17.95
C LYS A 184 -9.80 -19.49 18.01
#